data_7cd811aecc247225cca5fdd74a80b347
#
_entry.id   7cd811aecc247225cca5fdd74a80b347
#
_cell.length_a   1.000
_cell.length_b   1.000
_cell.length_c   1.000
_cell.angle_alpha   90.00
_cell.angle_beta   90.00
_cell.angle_gamma   90.00
#
_symmetry.space_group_name_H-M   'P 1'
#
loop_
_entity.id
_entity.type
_entity.pdbx_description
1 polymer ?
#
loop_
_entity_poly.entity_id
_entity_poly.type
_entity_poly.pdbx_seq_one_letter_code
_entity_poly.pdbx_strand_id
1 'polypeptide(L)'
;MKHFWSPVLVVLCLTLVAQAQLDRIVIPAGTPEDLALQEISKETDGQKKLSLYQDFLQKFSSNPAALAYGNWQISQSYQSAGDLPKALEFGDKALAASPRNLDILVTQAGIAQQMKSDAKIMEYAEKGGLAYEGIGKGAKPEGVSDQDFTTRVQSEKESMKTSHDFLESLAFNAITDEKDAKSRMSYIERFTAAYPGSQYQEQVSQYAMYTLGPGQLNDSARLVAFGEKSLAANPNSIPALLMLANTYVEDSKPANITKAVTYSQKVVALSKASEPDADRSRKLSAGVAHSTLGYAFMKQEKTAAAIPELKSASSLLKGQDDVAYATALYRLGYAYAKLNRSAEARDVLNEAVKIDGPLQQPSRELLGKVSATRAKAK
;
A
#
# COMPACT_ATOMS: atom_id res chain seq x y z
N MET A 1 1.30 -49.01 55.95
CA MET A 1 1.94 -48.12 54.98
C MET A 1 0.82 -47.34 54.25
N LYS A 2 0.70 -46.05 54.56
CA LYS A 2 -0.39 -45.20 54.08
C LYS A 2 0.11 -44.53 52.83
N HIS A 3 -0.55 -44.76 51.69
CA HIS A 3 -0.31 -44.01 50.45
C HIS A 3 -1.12 -42.72 50.49
N PHE A 4 -0.43 -41.59 50.58
CA PHE A 4 -0.96 -40.24 50.32
C PHE A 4 -1.11 -40.05 48.83
N TRP A 5 -2.33 -39.91 48.32
CA TRP A 5 -2.59 -39.37 47.00
C TRP A 5 -2.79 -37.87 47.13
N SER A 6 -1.88 -37.13 46.55
CA SER A 6 -2.00 -35.68 46.37
C SER A 6 -2.88 -35.39 45.17
N PRO A 7 -3.90 -34.56 45.27
CA PRO A 7 -4.60 -34.09 44.08
C PRO A 7 -3.77 -32.96 43.51
N VAL A 8 -3.04 -33.22 42.39
CA VAL A 8 -2.42 -32.18 41.60
C VAL A 8 -3.51 -31.50 40.77
N LEU A 9 -3.66 -30.24 41.07
CA LEU A 9 -4.41 -29.18 40.47
C LEU A 9 -4.42 -29.23 38.94
N VAL A 10 -5.59 -29.47 38.33
CA VAL A 10 -5.87 -29.08 36.95
C VAL A 10 -6.53 -27.69 36.99
N VAL A 11 -5.70 -26.67 37.08
CA VAL A 11 -6.09 -25.29 36.85
C VAL A 11 -5.08 -24.75 35.81
N LEU A 12 -5.33 -25.01 34.57
CA LEU A 12 -4.80 -24.18 33.46
C LEU A 12 -5.51 -24.61 32.18
N CYS A 13 -6.33 -23.76 31.65
CA CYS A 13 -6.67 -23.59 30.23
C CYS A 13 -8.06 -22.96 30.08
N LEU A 14 -8.29 -21.82 30.71
CA LEU A 14 -9.51 -21.02 30.46
C LEU A 14 -9.22 -19.59 29.99
N THR A 15 -8.01 -19.28 29.52
CA THR A 15 -7.66 -17.90 29.14
C THR A 15 -7.28 -17.70 27.66
N LEU A 16 -7.50 -18.68 26.78
CA LEU A 16 -7.08 -18.57 25.37
C LEU A 16 -8.23 -18.49 24.34
N VAL A 17 -9.50 -18.47 24.76
CA VAL A 17 -10.64 -18.49 23.84
C VAL A 17 -11.17 -17.09 23.49
N ALA A 18 -10.67 -16.03 24.14
CA ALA A 18 -11.22 -14.68 24.01
C ALA A 18 -10.64 -13.83 22.85
N GLN A 19 -9.77 -14.38 22.00
CA GLN A 19 -9.00 -13.54 21.03
C GLN A 19 -9.60 -13.38 19.64
N ALA A 20 -10.78 -13.92 19.38
CA ALA A 20 -11.33 -13.92 18.02
C ALA A 20 -12.59 -13.06 17.80
N GLN A 21 -13.07 -12.40 18.82
CA GLN A 21 -14.22 -11.47 18.72
C GLN A 21 -13.74 -10.04 18.92
N LEU A 22 -14.44 -9.09 18.29
CA LEU A 22 -14.23 -7.66 18.57
C LEU A 22 -14.57 -7.36 20.02
N ASP A 23 -13.80 -6.44 20.61
CA ASP A 23 -14.08 -5.97 21.95
C ASP A 23 -15.29 -5.02 21.90
N ARG A 24 -16.37 -5.40 22.56
CA ARG A 24 -17.55 -4.54 22.73
C ARG A 24 -17.56 -3.99 24.14
N ILE A 25 -17.77 -2.70 24.27
CA ILE A 25 -18.02 -2.08 25.57
C ILE A 25 -19.47 -2.39 25.96
N VAL A 26 -19.63 -3.31 26.89
CA VAL A 26 -20.97 -3.67 27.41
C VAL A 26 -21.02 -3.30 28.90
N ILE A 27 -21.86 -2.32 29.23
CA ILE A 27 -22.18 -1.95 30.61
C ILE A 27 -23.63 -2.37 30.84
N PRO A 28 -23.87 -3.43 31.63
CA PRO A 28 -25.25 -3.94 31.81
C PRO A 28 -26.15 -2.92 32.52
N ALA A 29 -27.40 -2.83 32.07
CA ALA A 29 -28.39 -1.92 32.65
C ALA A 29 -28.63 -2.21 34.13
N GLY A 30 -28.78 -1.15 34.91
CA GLY A 30 -29.06 -1.22 36.35
C GLY A 30 -27.84 -1.52 37.24
N THR A 31 -26.63 -1.70 36.64
CA THR A 31 -25.41 -1.80 37.41
C THR A 31 -24.98 -0.44 38.00
N PRO A 32 -24.14 -0.42 39.04
CA PRO A 32 -23.63 0.84 39.60
C PRO A 32 -22.94 1.71 38.54
N GLU A 33 -22.27 1.12 37.55
CA GLU A 33 -21.64 1.80 36.42
C GLU A 33 -22.69 2.47 35.51
N ASP A 34 -23.74 1.73 35.15
CA ASP A 34 -24.83 2.25 34.32
C ASP A 34 -25.55 3.41 35.00
N LEU A 35 -25.88 3.29 36.28
CA LEU A 35 -26.53 4.34 37.05
C LEU A 35 -25.64 5.60 37.13
N ALA A 36 -24.34 5.43 37.32
CA ALA A 36 -23.40 6.55 37.31
C ALA A 36 -23.35 7.25 35.93
N LEU A 37 -23.33 6.48 34.85
CA LEU A 37 -23.35 7.05 33.48
C LEU A 37 -24.67 7.77 33.17
N GLN A 38 -25.81 7.29 33.66
CA GLN A 38 -27.07 7.98 33.54
C GLN A 38 -27.05 9.35 34.24
N GLU A 39 -26.44 9.45 35.44
CA GLU A 39 -26.25 10.76 36.10
C GLU A 39 -25.31 11.67 35.34
N ILE A 40 -24.16 11.14 34.85
CA ILE A 40 -23.23 11.91 34.02
C ILE A 40 -23.89 12.43 32.74
N SER A 41 -24.80 11.66 32.17
CA SER A 41 -25.51 12.05 30.93
C SER A 41 -26.38 13.30 31.10
N LYS A 42 -26.85 13.58 32.30
CA LYS A 42 -27.69 14.75 32.62
C LYS A 42 -26.88 16.04 32.75
N GLU A 43 -25.56 15.94 32.95
CA GLU A 43 -24.70 17.12 33.06
C GLU A 43 -24.49 17.75 31.68
N THR A 44 -24.71 19.05 31.58
CA THR A 44 -24.57 19.85 30.36
C THR A 44 -23.29 20.70 30.32
N ASP A 45 -22.73 21.00 31.49
CA ASP A 45 -21.45 21.70 31.58
C ASP A 45 -20.30 20.74 31.25
N GLY A 46 -19.55 21.06 30.18
CA GLY A 46 -18.48 20.20 29.67
C GLY A 46 -17.35 19.95 30.68
N GLN A 47 -16.98 20.95 31.50
CA GLN A 47 -15.91 20.79 32.49
C GLN A 47 -16.36 19.93 33.67
N LYS A 48 -17.58 20.11 34.14
CA LYS A 48 -18.15 19.27 35.17
C LYS A 48 -18.34 17.83 34.67
N LYS A 49 -18.79 17.65 33.43
CA LYS A 49 -18.95 16.34 32.82
C LYS A 49 -17.62 15.60 32.71
N LEU A 50 -16.55 16.31 32.33
CA LEU A 50 -15.20 15.77 32.30
C LEU A 50 -14.75 15.31 33.71
N SER A 51 -14.99 16.12 34.75
CA SER A 51 -14.67 15.76 36.13
C SER A 51 -15.47 14.50 36.59
N LEU A 52 -16.75 14.43 36.23
CA LEU A 52 -17.59 13.28 36.55
C LEU A 52 -17.09 11.99 35.89
N TYR A 53 -16.58 12.05 34.65
CA TYR A 53 -15.95 10.89 34.01
C TYR A 53 -14.62 10.51 34.69
N GLN A 54 -13.83 11.47 35.20
CA GLN A 54 -12.64 11.17 35.98
C GLN A 54 -12.96 10.44 37.31
N ASP A 55 -14.00 10.92 38.03
CA ASP A 55 -14.51 10.25 39.23
C ASP A 55 -15.04 8.86 38.94
N PHE A 56 -15.74 8.70 37.81
CA PHE A 56 -16.24 7.42 37.31
C PHE A 56 -15.10 6.42 37.12
N LEU A 57 -14.00 6.84 36.44
CA LEU A 57 -12.83 5.99 36.22
C LEU A 57 -12.15 5.57 37.53
N GLN A 58 -12.08 6.44 38.53
CA GLN A 58 -11.52 6.11 39.84
C GLN A 58 -12.41 5.08 40.56
N LYS A 59 -13.72 5.32 40.57
CA LYS A 59 -14.69 4.47 41.25
C LYS A 59 -14.78 3.06 40.66
N PHE A 60 -14.65 2.93 39.34
CA PHE A 60 -14.79 1.66 38.61
C PHE A 60 -13.51 1.18 37.97
N SER A 61 -12.38 1.47 38.62
CA SER A 61 -11.01 1.19 38.10
C SER A 61 -10.70 -0.28 37.88
N SER A 62 -11.48 -1.21 38.44
CA SER A 62 -11.33 -2.65 38.21
C SER A 62 -12.20 -3.21 37.07
N ASN A 63 -13.08 -2.38 36.49
CA ASN A 63 -13.98 -2.80 35.41
C ASN A 63 -13.43 -2.37 34.03
N PRO A 64 -12.94 -3.30 33.17
CA PRO A 64 -12.39 -2.93 31.85
C PRO A 64 -13.37 -2.21 30.95
N ALA A 65 -14.68 -2.56 30.96
CA ALA A 65 -15.67 -1.88 30.15
C ALA A 65 -15.89 -0.44 30.61
N ALA A 66 -15.90 -0.20 31.93
CA ALA A 66 -16.00 1.15 32.50
C ALA A 66 -14.73 1.98 32.16
N LEU A 67 -13.54 1.38 32.24
CA LEU A 67 -12.29 2.03 31.88
C LEU A 67 -12.27 2.39 30.38
N ALA A 68 -12.67 1.47 29.50
CA ALA A 68 -12.74 1.73 28.07
C ALA A 68 -13.72 2.87 27.76
N TYR A 69 -14.95 2.78 28.28
CA TYR A 69 -15.98 3.78 28.03
C TYR A 69 -15.60 5.16 28.57
N GLY A 70 -15.22 5.24 29.84
CA GLY A 70 -14.92 6.52 30.49
C GLY A 70 -13.73 7.24 29.82
N ASN A 71 -12.64 6.53 29.53
CA ASN A 71 -11.49 7.10 28.82
C ASN A 71 -11.88 7.55 27.40
N TRP A 72 -12.72 6.78 26.68
CA TRP A 72 -13.18 7.18 25.35
C TRP A 72 -14.03 8.44 25.38
N GLN A 73 -14.93 8.59 26.36
CA GLN A 73 -15.73 9.80 26.53
C GLN A 73 -14.86 11.03 26.88
N ILE A 74 -13.83 10.86 27.70
CA ILE A 74 -12.83 11.91 27.99
C ILE A 74 -12.05 12.27 26.72
N SER A 75 -11.64 11.28 25.91
CA SER A 75 -10.98 11.50 24.62
C SER A 75 -11.85 12.36 23.69
N GLN A 76 -13.11 12.03 23.53
CA GLN A 76 -14.05 12.81 22.71
C GLN A 76 -14.26 14.22 23.25
N SER A 77 -14.27 14.39 24.57
CA SER A 77 -14.38 15.72 25.21
C SER A 77 -13.19 16.61 24.88
N TYR A 78 -11.97 16.06 24.97
CA TYR A 78 -10.75 16.79 24.57
C TYR A 78 -10.68 17.04 23.05
N GLN A 79 -11.13 16.08 22.23
CA GLN A 79 -11.22 16.30 20.77
C GLN A 79 -12.14 17.48 20.45
N SER A 80 -13.32 17.53 21.09
CA SER A 80 -14.28 18.62 20.90
C SER A 80 -13.74 19.98 21.39
N ALA A 81 -12.88 19.97 22.40
CA ALA A 81 -12.20 21.16 22.91
C ALA A 81 -10.96 21.55 22.06
N GLY A 82 -10.56 20.76 21.07
CA GLY A 82 -9.39 20.99 20.22
C GLY A 82 -8.05 20.56 20.85
N ASP A 83 -8.05 19.96 22.04
CA ASP A 83 -6.85 19.40 22.69
C ASP A 83 -6.58 17.98 22.16
N LEU A 84 -6.16 17.92 20.89
CA LEU A 84 -5.94 16.66 20.20
C LEU A 84 -4.87 15.75 20.85
N PRO A 85 -3.76 16.27 21.42
CA PRO A 85 -2.81 15.44 22.15
C PRO A 85 -3.43 14.70 23.34
N LYS A 86 -4.23 15.41 24.17
CA LYS A 86 -4.94 14.75 25.28
C LYS A 86 -6.05 13.82 24.78
N ALA A 87 -6.73 14.16 23.70
CA ALA A 87 -7.69 13.28 23.08
C ALA A 87 -7.05 11.95 22.70
N LEU A 88 -5.88 11.93 22.04
CA LEU A 88 -5.14 10.69 21.74
C LEU A 88 -4.72 9.95 23.01
N GLU A 89 -4.19 10.64 24.01
CA GLU A 89 -3.76 10.02 25.26
C GLU A 89 -4.89 9.24 25.95
N PHE A 90 -6.07 9.85 26.08
CA PHE A 90 -7.21 9.19 26.71
C PHE A 90 -7.82 8.09 25.83
N GLY A 91 -7.82 8.25 24.51
CA GLY A 91 -8.23 7.21 23.60
C GLY A 91 -7.28 6.01 23.63
N ASP A 92 -5.96 6.22 23.77
CA ASP A 92 -4.99 5.13 23.96
C ASP A 92 -5.23 4.38 25.29
N LYS A 93 -5.63 5.09 26.37
CA LYS A 93 -6.08 4.45 27.63
C LYS A 93 -7.36 3.64 27.43
N ALA A 94 -8.28 4.11 26.61
CA ALA A 94 -9.48 3.36 26.25
C ALA A 94 -9.12 2.09 25.46
N LEU A 95 -8.20 2.17 24.49
CA LEU A 95 -7.70 1.03 23.73
C LEU A 95 -6.88 0.04 24.60
N ALA A 96 -6.21 0.49 25.65
CA ALA A 96 -5.55 -0.39 26.58
C ALA A 96 -6.53 -1.33 27.30
N ALA A 97 -7.76 -0.85 27.54
CA ALA A 97 -8.83 -1.65 28.15
C ALA A 97 -9.67 -2.43 27.13
N SER A 98 -9.70 -1.99 25.86
CA SER A 98 -10.50 -2.58 24.77
C SER A 98 -9.75 -2.49 23.43
N PRO A 99 -8.68 -3.27 23.23
CA PRO A 99 -7.69 -3.05 22.15
C PRO A 99 -8.21 -3.34 20.75
N ARG A 100 -9.31 -4.09 20.61
CA ARG A 100 -9.93 -4.45 19.34
C ARG A 100 -11.30 -3.79 19.15
N ASN A 101 -11.57 -2.72 19.87
CA ASN A 101 -12.80 -1.95 19.70
C ASN A 101 -12.66 -1.02 18.48
N LEU A 102 -13.39 -1.33 17.40
CA LEU A 102 -13.30 -0.57 16.15
C LEU A 102 -13.80 0.87 16.27
N ASP A 103 -14.77 1.16 17.14
CA ASP A 103 -15.29 2.53 17.29
C ASP A 103 -14.24 3.45 17.94
N ILE A 104 -13.50 2.92 18.92
CA ILE A 104 -12.39 3.66 19.51
C ILE A 104 -11.26 3.84 18.48
N LEU A 105 -10.91 2.77 17.72
CA LEU A 105 -9.86 2.84 16.69
C LEU A 105 -10.22 3.86 15.59
N VAL A 106 -11.47 3.91 15.15
CA VAL A 106 -11.98 4.92 14.22
C VAL A 106 -11.84 6.32 14.78
N THR A 107 -12.24 6.52 16.06
CA THR A 107 -12.10 7.82 16.73
C THR A 107 -10.65 8.26 16.78
N GLN A 108 -9.73 7.37 17.20
CA GLN A 108 -8.30 7.64 17.31
C GLN A 108 -7.67 7.94 15.94
N ALA A 109 -8.01 7.18 14.91
CA ALA A 109 -7.55 7.43 13.54
C ALA A 109 -8.06 8.79 13.02
N GLY A 110 -9.30 9.17 13.34
CA GLY A 110 -9.85 10.49 13.00
C GLY A 110 -9.15 11.65 13.73
N ILE A 111 -8.77 11.46 15.01
CA ILE A 111 -7.97 12.44 15.76
C ILE A 111 -6.57 12.54 15.15
N ALA A 112 -5.93 11.41 14.83
CA ALA A 112 -4.61 11.37 14.19
C ALA A 112 -4.62 12.07 12.82
N GLN A 113 -5.72 11.95 12.06
CA GLN A 113 -5.93 12.66 10.79
C GLN A 113 -6.00 14.17 11.00
N GLN A 114 -6.74 14.65 12.01
CA GLN A 114 -6.78 16.07 12.36
C GLN A 114 -5.40 16.61 12.74
N MET A 115 -4.57 15.78 13.38
CA MET A 115 -3.17 16.10 13.73
C MET A 115 -2.21 15.97 12.55
N LYS A 116 -2.64 15.45 11.40
CA LYS A 116 -1.81 15.15 10.23
C LYS A 116 -0.66 14.20 10.57
N SER A 117 -0.93 13.18 11.37
CA SER A 117 0.05 12.19 11.82
C SER A 117 -0.15 10.86 11.12
N ASP A 118 0.48 10.69 9.94
CA ASP A 118 0.38 9.45 9.14
C ASP A 118 0.84 8.22 9.93
N ALA A 119 1.85 8.36 10.78
CA ALA A 119 2.31 7.28 11.64
C ALA A 119 1.24 6.80 12.62
N LYS A 120 0.48 7.72 13.23
CA LYS A 120 -0.62 7.38 14.13
C LYS A 120 -1.84 6.86 13.37
N ILE A 121 -2.15 7.44 12.22
CA ILE A 121 -3.19 6.91 11.33
C ILE A 121 -2.89 5.44 11.02
N MET A 122 -1.68 5.14 10.56
CA MET A 122 -1.27 3.78 10.22
C MET A 122 -1.31 2.85 11.44
N GLU A 123 -0.94 3.34 12.64
CA GLU A 123 -1.01 2.54 13.87
C GLU A 123 -2.43 2.07 14.18
N TYR A 124 -3.40 3.00 14.18
CA TYR A 124 -4.80 2.65 14.53
C TYR A 124 -5.50 1.89 13.41
N ALA A 125 -5.21 2.24 12.16
CA ALA A 125 -5.78 1.56 11.00
C ALA A 125 -5.29 0.11 10.90
N GLU A 126 -4.01 -0.17 11.11
CA GLU A 126 -3.47 -1.53 11.17
C GLU A 126 -4.17 -2.36 12.26
N LYS A 127 -4.27 -1.82 13.49
CA LYS A 127 -4.97 -2.51 14.59
C LYS A 127 -6.43 -2.82 14.22
N GLY A 128 -7.10 -1.88 13.56
CA GLY A 128 -8.50 -2.05 13.13
C GLY A 128 -8.66 -3.09 12.03
N GLY A 129 -7.79 -3.07 11.01
CA GLY A 129 -7.78 -4.09 9.96
C GLY A 129 -7.53 -5.48 10.51
N LEU A 130 -6.52 -5.64 11.38
CA LEU A 130 -6.22 -6.92 12.03
C LEU A 130 -7.37 -7.40 12.93
N ALA A 131 -8.03 -6.48 13.66
CA ALA A 131 -9.18 -6.81 14.50
C ALA A 131 -10.35 -7.30 13.65
N TYR A 132 -10.67 -6.62 12.54
CA TYR A 132 -11.73 -7.00 11.61
C TYR A 132 -11.42 -8.34 10.92
N GLU A 133 -10.21 -8.52 10.43
CA GLU A 133 -9.76 -9.78 9.83
C GLU A 133 -9.74 -10.94 10.84
N GLY A 134 -9.61 -10.64 12.13
CA GLY A 134 -9.69 -11.60 13.22
C GLY A 134 -11.08 -12.15 13.50
N ILE A 135 -12.15 -11.46 13.03
CA ILE A 135 -13.54 -11.88 13.29
C ILE A 135 -13.75 -13.29 12.73
N GLY A 136 -14.16 -14.21 13.59
CA GLY A 136 -14.44 -15.60 13.24
C GLY A 136 -13.22 -16.51 13.10
N LYS A 137 -12.00 -16.03 13.34
CA LYS A 137 -10.79 -16.87 13.28
C LYS A 137 -10.52 -17.66 14.57
N GLY A 138 -11.28 -17.40 15.64
CA GLY A 138 -11.17 -18.15 16.88
C GLY A 138 -11.97 -19.43 16.89
N ALA A 139 -11.82 -20.20 17.99
CA ALA A 139 -12.60 -21.40 18.20
C ALA A 139 -14.10 -21.06 18.30
N LYS A 140 -14.93 -21.83 17.60
CA LYS A 140 -16.38 -21.73 17.70
C LYS A 140 -16.80 -22.03 19.15
N PRO A 141 -17.67 -21.18 19.74
CA PRO A 141 -18.18 -21.43 21.10
C PRO A 141 -18.88 -22.78 21.20
N GLU A 142 -18.73 -23.44 22.36
CA GLU A 142 -19.40 -24.70 22.63
C GLU A 142 -20.92 -24.52 22.59
N GLY A 143 -21.62 -25.49 21.99
CA GLY A 143 -23.08 -25.45 21.85
C GLY A 143 -23.62 -24.59 20.71
N VAL A 144 -22.77 -23.91 19.95
CA VAL A 144 -23.16 -23.15 18.75
C VAL A 144 -23.04 -24.03 17.52
N SER A 145 -24.06 -24.09 16.64
CA SER A 145 -23.97 -24.80 15.36
C SER A 145 -23.01 -24.08 14.40
N ASP A 146 -22.45 -24.82 13.39
CA ASP A 146 -21.58 -24.22 12.38
C ASP A 146 -22.32 -23.15 11.57
N GLN A 147 -23.59 -23.37 11.29
CA GLN A 147 -24.43 -22.43 10.57
C GLN A 147 -24.65 -21.14 11.38
N ASP A 148 -25.00 -21.26 12.67
CA ASP A 148 -25.21 -20.10 13.54
C ASP A 148 -23.91 -19.33 13.75
N PHE A 149 -22.78 -20.02 13.90
CA PHE A 149 -21.49 -19.38 14.02
C PHE A 149 -21.14 -18.60 12.75
N THR A 150 -21.29 -19.20 11.57
CA THR A 150 -21.04 -18.54 10.29
C THR A 150 -21.94 -17.30 10.12
N THR A 151 -23.23 -17.44 10.45
CA THR A 151 -24.19 -16.32 10.38
C THR A 151 -23.80 -15.17 11.31
N ARG A 152 -23.38 -15.47 12.54
CA ARG A 152 -22.91 -14.45 13.51
C ARG A 152 -21.65 -13.73 13.00
N VAL A 153 -20.66 -14.47 12.50
CA VAL A 153 -19.42 -13.92 11.92
C VAL A 153 -19.74 -12.99 10.75
N GLN A 154 -20.63 -13.42 9.85
CA GLN A 154 -21.02 -12.60 8.70
C GLN A 154 -21.76 -11.33 9.13
N SER A 155 -22.71 -11.45 10.06
CA SER A 155 -23.45 -10.30 10.61
C SER A 155 -22.53 -9.32 11.33
N GLU A 156 -21.54 -9.81 12.09
CA GLU A 156 -20.55 -8.96 12.77
C GLU A 156 -19.66 -8.24 11.77
N LYS A 157 -19.14 -8.92 10.76
CA LYS A 157 -18.35 -8.29 9.68
C LYS A 157 -19.16 -7.23 8.94
N GLU A 158 -20.40 -7.52 8.59
CA GLU A 158 -21.27 -6.54 7.91
C GLU A 158 -21.54 -5.31 8.77
N SER A 159 -21.81 -5.48 10.06
CA SER A 159 -22.05 -4.36 10.99
C SER A 159 -20.82 -3.46 11.17
N MET A 160 -19.60 -4.00 11.01
CA MET A 160 -18.33 -3.30 11.21
C MET A 160 -17.68 -2.85 9.88
N LYS A 161 -18.30 -3.19 8.75
CA LYS A 161 -17.74 -2.92 7.43
C LYS A 161 -17.42 -1.43 7.20
N THR A 162 -18.32 -0.53 7.58
CA THR A 162 -18.12 0.92 7.41
C THR A 162 -16.88 1.40 8.19
N SER A 163 -16.71 0.94 9.43
CA SER A 163 -15.54 1.28 10.25
C SER A 163 -14.25 0.72 9.66
N HIS A 164 -14.30 -0.52 9.16
CA HIS A 164 -13.18 -1.15 8.46
C HIS A 164 -12.78 -0.37 7.20
N ASP A 165 -13.74 -0.08 6.32
CA ASP A 165 -13.50 0.62 5.05
C ASP A 165 -12.97 2.05 5.29
N PHE A 166 -13.42 2.72 6.34
CA PHE A 166 -12.89 4.02 6.74
C PHE A 166 -11.42 3.93 7.17
N LEU A 167 -11.07 2.98 8.04
CA LEU A 167 -9.69 2.77 8.49
C LEU A 167 -8.77 2.34 7.33
N GLU A 168 -9.26 1.47 6.43
CA GLU A 168 -8.56 1.07 5.21
C GLU A 168 -8.23 2.30 4.33
N SER A 169 -9.21 3.17 4.13
CA SER A 169 -9.03 4.40 3.34
C SER A 169 -8.00 5.34 3.96
N LEU A 170 -8.04 5.54 5.28
CA LEU A 170 -7.05 6.36 5.98
C LEU A 170 -5.63 5.78 5.88
N ALA A 171 -5.49 4.45 6.02
CA ALA A 171 -4.20 3.79 5.87
C ALA A 171 -3.64 3.92 4.44
N PHE A 172 -4.49 3.81 3.43
CA PHE A 172 -4.10 4.04 2.05
C PHE A 172 -3.65 5.49 1.81
N ASN A 173 -4.38 6.48 2.34
CA ASN A 173 -3.98 7.88 2.26
C ASN A 173 -2.63 8.13 2.94
N ALA A 174 -2.38 7.54 4.12
CA ALA A 174 -1.08 7.64 4.79
C ALA A 174 0.07 7.08 3.94
N ILE A 175 -0.15 6.01 3.16
CA ILE A 175 0.84 5.50 2.20
C ILE A 175 1.11 6.52 1.10
N THR A 176 0.06 7.16 0.56
CA THR A 176 0.20 8.08 -0.57
C THR A 176 0.84 9.41 -0.17
N ASP A 177 0.61 9.86 1.05
CA ASP A 177 1.10 11.13 1.58
C ASP A 177 2.54 11.04 2.11
N GLU A 178 3.00 9.83 2.52
CA GLU A 178 4.33 9.61 3.06
C GLU A 178 5.42 9.86 2.00
N LYS A 179 6.39 10.73 2.33
CA LYS A 179 7.48 11.12 1.44
C LYS A 179 8.74 10.28 1.63
N ASP A 180 9.00 9.84 2.87
CA ASP A 180 10.15 8.98 3.14
C ASP A 180 9.90 7.57 2.63
N ALA A 181 10.79 7.09 1.76
CA ALA A 181 10.61 5.80 1.10
C ALA A 181 10.65 4.61 2.07
N LYS A 182 11.40 4.70 3.18
CA LYS A 182 11.46 3.62 4.17
C LYS A 182 10.18 3.56 4.98
N SER A 183 9.70 4.70 5.44
CA SER A 183 8.43 4.85 6.16
C SER A 183 7.27 4.39 5.28
N ARG A 184 7.22 4.84 4.02
CA ARG A 184 6.19 4.43 3.06
C ARG A 184 6.20 2.91 2.83
N MET A 185 7.37 2.29 2.69
CA MET A 185 7.46 0.84 2.52
C MET A 185 6.97 0.09 3.77
N SER A 186 7.31 0.60 4.96
CA SER A 186 6.78 0.06 6.22
C SER A 186 5.25 0.14 6.28
N TYR A 187 4.67 1.27 5.86
CA TYR A 187 3.21 1.42 5.82
C TYR A 187 2.57 0.45 4.83
N ILE A 188 3.17 0.26 3.66
CA ILE A 188 2.72 -0.71 2.66
C ILE A 188 2.72 -2.14 3.21
N GLU A 189 3.75 -2.56 3.94
CA GLU A 189 3.84 -3.90 4.53
C GLU A 189 2.77 -4.10 5.60
N ARG A 190 2.59 -3.12 6.48
CA ARG A 190 1.56 -3.11 7.54
C ARG A 190 0.15 -3.13 6.93
N PHE A 191 -0.11 -2.30 5.92
CA PHE A 191 -1.36 -2.29 5.18
C PHE A 191 -1.67 -3.65 4.55
N THR A 192 -0.70 -4.23 3.85
CA THR A 192 -0.88 -5.52 3.16
C THR A 192 -1.19 -6.66 4.13
N ALA A 193 -0.63 -6.61 5.34
CA ALA A 193 -0.92 -7.58 6.39
C ALA A 193 -2.31 -7.38 7.02
N ALA A 194 -2.72 -6.14 7.23
CA ALA A 194 -3.97 -5.79 7.89
C ALA A 194 -5.20 -5.86 6.97
N TYR A 195 -5.01 -5.65 5.66
CA TYR A 195 -6.08 -5.58 4.66
C TYR A 195 -5.83 -6.52 3.47
N PRO A 196 -5.82 -7.85 3.65
CA PRO A 196 -5.46 -8.81 2.61
C PRO A 196 -6.46 -8.85 1.44
N GLY A 197 -7.71 -8.41 1.67
CA GLY A 197 -8.77 -8.30 0.66
C GLY A 197 -9.03 -6.88 0.17
N SER A 198 -8.07 -5.97 0.33
CA SER A 198 -8.21 -4.54 0.06
C SER A 198 -8.65 -4.22 -1.36
N GLN A 199 -9.59 -3.27 -1.48
CA GLN A 199 -9.92 -2.66 -2.76
C GLN A 199 -8.75 -1.85 -3.36
N TYR A 200 -7.77 -1.43 -2.54
CA TYR A 200 -6.58 -0.68 -2.96
C TYR A 200 -5.37 -1.59 -3.28
N GLN A 201 -5.55 -2.92 -3.30
CA GLN A 201 -4.43 -3.86 -3.43
C GLN A 201 -3.55 -3.61 -4.66
N GLU A 202 -4.15 -3.26 -5.81
CA GLU A 202 -3.40 -2.96 -7.02
C GLU A 202 -2.60 -1.66 -6.89
N GLN A 203 -3.22 -0.59 -6.38
CA GLN A 203 -2.56 0.69 -6.15
C GLN A 203 -1.42 0.56 -5.13
N VAL A 204 -1.66 -0.15 -4.01
CA VAL A 204 -0.63 -0.41 -3.00
C VAL A 204 0.55 -1.19 -3.60
N SER A 205 0.29 -2.17 -4.46
CA SER A 205 1.34 -2.90 -5.18
C SER A 205 2.15 -1.99 -6.11
N GLN A 206 1.50 -1.04 -6.78
CA GLN A 206 2.18 -0.04 -7.62
C GLN A 206 3.07 0.89 -6.77
N TYR A 207 2.55 1.39 -5.64
CA TYR A 207 3.33 2.19 -4.69
C TYR A 207 4.52 1.40 -4.12
N ALA A 208 4.34 0.10 -3.81
CA ALA A 208 5.44 -0.75 -3.37
C ALA A 208 6.55 -0.84 -4.41
N MET A 209 6.19 -1.16 -5.65
CA MET A 209 7.17 -1.27 -6.74
C MET A 209 7.86 0.08 -7.03
N TYR A 210 7.12 1.20 -7.05
CA TYR A 210 7.69 2.54 -7.16
C TYR A 210 8.67 2.83 -6.02
N THR A 211 8.27 2.54 -4.79
CA THR A 211 9.07 2.79 -3.58
C THR A 211 10.35 1.95 -3.56
N LEU A 212 10.30 0.74 -4.09
CA LEU A 212 11.46 -0.16 -4.21
C LEU A 212 12.32 0.13 -5.45
N GLY A 213 11.82 0.93 -6.38
CA GLY A 213 12.46 1.23 -7.65
C GLY A 213 13.67 2.16 -7.58
N PRO A 214 14.27 2.45 -8.77
CA PRO A 214 15.39 3.38 -8.91
C PRO A 214 15.04 4.80 -8.43
N GLY A 215 15.98 5.44 -7.73
CA GLY A 215 15.78 6.79 -7.18
C GLY A 215 15.01 6.83 -5.85
N GLN A 216 14.55 5.69 -5.37
CA GLN A 216 13.93 5.48 -4.06
C GLN A 216 14.80 4.50 -3.24
N LEU A 217 14.29 3.34 -2.83
CA LEU A 217 15.06 2.35 -2.07
C LEU A 217 16.07 1.57 -2.93
N ASN A 218 15.89 1.56 -4.24
CA ASN A 218 16.75 0.86 -5.21
C ASN A 218 16.91 -0.65 -4.87
N ASP A 219 15.83 -1.29 -4.41
CA ASP A 219 15.78 -2.70 -4.03
C ASP A 219 15.07 -3.52 -5.12
N SER A 220 15.79 -3.84 -6.17
CA SER A 220 15.25 -4.57 -7.31
C SER A 220 14.80 -6.01 -6.96
N ALA A 221 15.39 -6.64 -5.94
CA ALA A 221 15.00 -7.98 -5.52
C ALA A 221 13.60 -7.98 -4.90
N ARG A 222 13.34 -7.06 -3.98
CA ARG A 222 12.00 -6.90 -3.38
C ARG A 222 10.98 -6.38 -4.40
N LEU A 223 11.37 -5.47 -5.31
CA LEU A 223 10.52 -5.01 -6.40
C LEU A 223 10.03 -6.18 -7.25
N VAL A 224 10.94 -7.07 -7.66
CA VAL A 224 10.59 -8.27 -8.43
C VAL A 224 9.64 -9.16 -7.64
N ALA A 225 9.91 -9.41 -6.36
CA ALA A 225 9.04 -10.25 -5.53
C ALA A 225 7.62 -9.67 -5.41
N PHE A 226 7.48 -8.36 -5.18
CA PHE A 226 6.18 -7.67 -5.14
C PHE A 226 5.47 -7.71 -6.50
N GLY A 227 6.18 -7.42 -7.58
CA GLY A 227 5.61 -7.41 -8.92
C GLY A 227 5.12 -8.79 -9.36
N GLU A 228 5.90 -9.85 -9.13
CA GLU A 228 5.48 -11.22 -9.46
C GLU A 228 4.27 -11.67 -8.61
N LYS A 229 4.22 -11.28 -7.32
CA LYS A 229 3.04 -11.50 -6.48
C LYS A 229 1.81 -10.75 -7.01
N SER A 230 1.99 -9.51 -7.45
CA SER A 230 0.92 -8.72 -8.07
C SER A 230 0.40 -9.37 -9.35
N LEU A 231 1.30 -9.90 -10.22
CA LEU A 231 0.92 -10.61 -11.43
C LEU A 231 0.26 -11.96 -11.16
N ALA A 232 0.57 -12.63 -10.05
CA ALA A 232 -0.13 -13.84 -9.65
C ALA A 232 -1.60 -13.56 -9.31
N ALA A 233 -1.90 -12.38 -8.71
CA ALA A 233 -3.26 -11.94 -8.40
C ALA A 233 -3.97 -11.34 -9.62
N ASN A 234 -3.28 -10.49 -10.39
CA ASN A 234 -3.79 -9.87 -11.63
C ASN A 234 -2.78 -10.04 -12.76
N PRO A 235 -2.85 -11.13 -13.55
CA PRO A 235 -1.89 -11.39 -14.63
C PRO A 235 -1.86 -10.31 -15.72
N ASN A 236 -2.86 -9.46 -15.81
CA ASN A 236 -2.99 -8.39 -16.81
C ASN A 236 -2.72 -7.00 -16.28
N SER A 237 -2.17 -6.87 -15.08
CA SER A 237 -1.77 -5.56 -14.52
C SER A 237 -0.67 -4.92 -15.39
N ILE A 238 -1.04 -3.96 -16.22
CA ILE A 238 -0.10 -3.21 -17.08
C ILE A 238 1.00 -2.55 -16.25
N PRO A 239 0.71 -1.85 -15.12
CA PRO A 239 1.77 -1.28 -14.30
C PRO A 239 2.78 -2.30 -13.79
N ALA A 240 2.32 -3.45 -13.28
CA ALA A 240 3.20 -4.50 -12.78
C ALA A 240 4.07 -5.09 -13.91
N LEU A 241 3.46 -5.36 -15.08
CA LEU A 241 4.18 -5.86 -16.27
C LEU A 241 5.26 -4.87 -16.72
N LEU A 242 4.98 -3.56 -16.78
CA LEU A 242 5.95 -2.54 -17.18
C LEU A 242 7.10 -2.43 -16.19
N MET A 243 6.80 -2.36 -14.89
CA MET A 243 7.85 -2.23 -13.88
C MET A 243 8.77 -3.44 -13.85
N LEU A 244 8.20 -4.64 -13.94
CA LEU A 244 8.98 -5.87 -14.02
C LEU A 244 9.80 -5.96 -15.33
N ALA A 245 9.20 -5.61 -16.47
CA ALA A 245 9.93 -5.61 -17.74
C ALA A 245 11.14 -4.66 -17.69
N ASN A 246 10.96 -3.44 -17.17
CA ASN A 246 12.04 -2.48 -17.01
C ASN A 246 13.10 -2.96 -16.01
N THR A 247 12.70 -3.63 -14.93
CA THR A 247 13.64 -4.16 -13.95
C THR A 247 14.42 -5.34 -14.52
N TYR A 248 13.75 -6.27 -15.19
CA TYR A 248 14.38 -7.43 -15.78
C TYR A 248 15.31 -7.10 -16.96
N VAL A 249 15.02 -6.07 -17.75
CA VAL A 249 15.87 -5.70 -18.88
C VAL A 249 17.23 -5.14 -18.42
N GLU A 250 17.32 -4.59 -17.21
CA GLU A 250 18.59 -4.11 -16.66
C GLU A 250 19.48 -5.26 -16.14
N ASP A 251 18.89 -6.40 -15.78
CA ASP A 251 19.66 -7.60 -15.42
C ASP A 251 20.28 -8.23 -16.67
N SER A 252 21.56 -8.58 -16.58
CA SER A 252 22.30 -9.18 -17.70
C SER A 252 22.01 -10.67 -17.91
N LYS A 253 21.18 -11.31 -17.06
CA LYS A 253 20.85 -12.73 -17.17
C LYS A 253 19.92 -12.98 -18.37
N PRO A 254 20.25 -13.92 -19.28
CA PRO A 254 19.42 -14.18 -20.47
C PRO A 254 17.94 -14.53 -20.14
N ALA A 255 17.71 -15.26 -19.04
CA ALA A 255 16.36 -15.60 -18.59
C ALA A 255 15.53 -14.36 -18.22
N ASN A 256 16.14 -13.36 -17.57
CA ASN A 256 15.49 -12.12 -17.18
C ASN A 256 15.23 -11.23 -18.39
N ILE A 257 16.15 -11.16 -19.34
CA ILE A 257 15.93 -10.45 -20.60
C ILE A 257 14.75 -11.10 -21.38
N THR A 258 14.64 -12.43 -21.35
CA THR A 258 13.49 -13.13 -21.96
C THR A 258 12.16 -12.76 -21.26
N LYS A 259 12.15 -12.68 -19.93
CA LYS A 259 10.96 -12.20 -19.20
C LYS A 259 10.62 -10.75 -19.57
N ALA A 260 11.63 -9.87 -19.69
CA ALA A 260 11.40 -8.47 -20.11
C ALA A 260 10.74 -8.42 -21.50
N VAL A 261 11.17 -9.24 -22.45
CA VAL A 261 10.53 -9.37 -23.77
C VAL A 261 9.06 -9.81 -23.63
N THR A 262 8.82 -10.88 -22.89
CA THR A 262 7.47 -11.45 -22.71
C THR A 262 6.51 -10.43 -22.08
N TYR A 263 6.94 -9.76 -21.02
CA TYR A 263 6.11 -8.78 -20.31
C TYR A 263 5.87 -7.54 -21.16
N SER A 264 6.87 -7.03 -21.86
CA SER A 264 6.70 -5.91 -22.79
C SER A 264 5.74 -6.23 -23.92
N GLN A 265 5.86 -7.39 -24.55
CA GLN A 265 4.92 -7.82 -25.59
C GLN A 265 3.48 -7.92 -25.07
N LYS A 266 3.31 -8.42 -23.85
CA LYS A 266 1.99 -8.50 -23.21
C LYS A 266 1.40 -7.11 -22.97
N VAL A 267 2.20 -6.14 -22.53
CA VAL A 267 1.74 -4.74 -22.38
C VAL A 267 1.34 -4.15 -23.73
N VAL A 268 2.12 -4.35 -24.78
CA VAL A 268 1.78 -3.85 -26.12
C VAL A 268 0.41 -4.40 -26.56
N ALA A 269 0.17 -5.69 -26.35
CA ALA A 269 -1.11 -6.32 -26.71
C ALA A 269 -2.28 -5.80 -25.87
N LEU A 270 -2.08 -5.65 -24.55
CA LEU A 270 -3.13 -5.18 -23.62
C LEU A 270 -3.46 -3.69 -23.79
N SER A 271 -2.48 -2.87 -24.13
CA SER A 271 -2.66 -1.42 -24.26
C SER A 271 -3.53 -1.02 -25.45
N LYS A 272 -3.60 -1.84 -26.50
CA LYS A 272 -4.39 -1.57 -27.72
C LYS A 272 -4.18 -0.12 -28.24
N ALA A 273 -2.94 0.35 -28.20
CA ALA A 273 -2.60 1.75 -28.49
C ALA A 273 -2.81 2.16 -29.95
N SER A 274 -3.00 1.20 -30.87
CA SER A 274 -3.34 1.43 -32.28
C SER A 274 -4.83 1.66 -32.54
N GLU A 275 -5.69 1.44 -31.56
CA GLU A 275 -7.12 1.73 -31.71
C GLU A 275 -7.37 3.23 -31.81
N PRO A 276 -8.36 3.69 -32.63
CA PRO A 276 -8.61 5.13 -32.87
C PRO A 276 -8.93 5.91 -31.57
N ASP A 277 -9.53 5.25 -30.60
CA ASP A 277 -9.94 5.80 -29.30
C ASP A 277 -8.89 5.64 -28.19
N ALA A 278 -7.66 5.21 -28.54
CA ALA A 278 -6.59 5.01 -27.56
C ALA A 278 -6.26 6.35 -26.88
N ASP A 279 -6.46 6.37 -25.56
CA ASP A 279 -6.16 7.50 -24.70
C ASP A 279 -4.64 7.67 -24.45
N ARG A 280 -4.30 8.73 -23.72
CA ARG A 280 -2.91 9.04 -23.36
C ARG A 280 -2.25 7.89 -22.56
N SER A 281 -2.96 7.30 -21.63
CA SER A 281 -2.42 6.23 -20.76
C SER A 281 -2.07 4.98 -21.57
N ARG A 282 -2.96 4.58 -22.47
CA ARG A 282 -2.73 3.43 -23.37
C ARG A 282 -1.53 3.66 -24.30
N LYS A 283 -1.41 4.88 -24.89
CA LYS A 283 -0.27 5.25 -25.73
C LYS A 283 1.04 5.30 -24.95
N LEU A 284 1.03 5.87 -23.76
CA LEU A 284 2.20 5.94 -22.90
C LEU A 284 2.68 4.53 -22.50
N SER A 285 1.77 3.68 -22.03
CA SER A 285 2.11 2.31 -21.64
C SER A 285 2.69 1.49 -22.79
N ALA A 286 2.08 1.55 -23.96
CA ALA A 286 2.58 0.88 -25.17
C ALA A 286 3.94 1.45 -25.59
N GLY A 287 4.11 2.76 -25.58
CA GLY A 287 5.36 3.41 -25.94
C GLY A 287 6.54 3.01 -25.05
N VAL A 288 6.31 2.98 -23.72
CA VAL A 288 7.32 2.49 -22.76
C VAL A 288 7.61 1.02 -23.01
N ALA A 289 6.58 0.19 -23.23
CA ALA A 289 6.77 -1.24 -23.49
C ALA A 289 7.57 -1.48 -24.79
N HIS A 290 7.27 -0.79 -25.87
CA HIS A 290 8.03 -0.85 -27.11
C HIS A 290 9.50 -0.42 -26.90
N SER A 291 9.74 0.64 -26.11
CA SER A 291 11.11 1.10 -25.79
C SER A 291 11.90 0.01 -25.03
N THR A 292 11.26 -0.64 -24.04
CA THR A 292 11.87 -1.71 -23.25
C THR A 292 12.09 -2.97 -24.09
N LEU A 293 11.13 -3.33 -24.95
CA LEU A 293 11.24 -4.45 -25.89
C LEU A 293 12.41 -4.25 -26.85
N GLY A 294 12.53 -3.07 -27.45
CA GLY A 294 13.65 -2.73 -28.31
C GLY A 294 15.00 -2.81 -27.60
N TYR A 295 15.05 -2.32 -26.36
CA TYR A 295 16.27 -2.43 -25.54
C TYR A 295 16.60 -3.88 -25.18
N ALA A 296 15.61 -4.71 -24.87
CA ALA A 296 15.80 -6.14 -24.64
C ALA A 296 16.33 -6.85 -25.88
N PHE A 297 15.84 -6.52 -27.08
CA PHE A 297 16.39 -7.06 -28.32
C PHE A 297 17.84 -6.65 -28.56
N MET A 298 18.22 -5.41 -28.23
CA MET A 298 19.64 -5.00 -28.30
C MET A 298 20.53 -5.78 -27.35
N LYS A 299 20.06 -6.08 -26.14
CA LYS A 299 20.78 -6.92 -25.17
C LYS A 299 20.86 -8.41 -25.63
N GLN A 300 19.93 -8.87 -26.44
CA GLN A 300 19.99 -10.17 -27.13
C GLN A 300 20.83 -10.15 -28.43
N GLU A 301 21.52 -9.06 -28.70
CA GLU A 301 22.26 -8.81 -29.97
C GLU A 301 21.41 -8.77 -31.24
N LYS A 302 20.09 -8.72 -31.10
CA LYS A 302 19.13 -8.62 -32.18
C LYS A 302 18.85 -7.16 -32.56
N THR A 303 19.93 -6.37 -32.77
CA THR A 303 19.80 -4.91 -32.95
C THR A 303 18.90 -4.50 -34.12
N ALA A 304 18.89 -5.27 -35.21
CA ALA A 304 18.01 -5.00 -36.35
C ALA A 304 16.51 -5.13 -35.97
N ALA A 305 16.17 -6.10 -35.14
CA ALA A 305 14.80 -6.28 -34.63
C ALA A 305 14.39 -5.20 -33.61
N ALA A 306 15.33 -4.55 -32.95
CA ALA A 306 15.04 -3.45 -32.05
C ALA A 306 14.55 -2.18 -32.76
N ILE A 307 14.95 -1.93 -34.00
CA ILE A 307 14.62 -0.71 -34.76
C ILE A 307 13.10 -0.46 -34.85
N PRO A 308 12.29 -1.41 -35.38
CA PRO A 308 10.85 -1.17 -35.49
C PRO A 308 10.20 -0.91 -34.14
N GLU A 309 10.60 -1.60 -33.08
CA GLU A 309 10.07 -1.40 -31.73
C GLU A 309 10.39 0.02 -31.21
N LEU A 310 11.66 0.46 -31.35
CA LEU A 310 12.08 1.79 -30.90
C LEU A 310 11.48 2.93 -31.73
N LYS A 311 11.17 2.71 -33.01
CA LYS A 311 10.37 3.63 -33.82
C LYS A 311 8.94 3.75 -33.31
N SER A 312 8.29 2.62 -33.03
CA SER A 312 6.93 2.61 -32.44
C SER A 312 6.94 3.35 -31.10
N ALA A 313 7.95 3.09 -30.26
CA ALA A 313 8.11 3.78 -28.98
C ALA A 313 8.20 5.30 -29.17
N SER A 314 9.09 5.79 -30.04
CA SER A 314 9.28 7.21 -30.29
C SER A 314 8.00 7.87 -30.86
N SER A 315 7.28 7.19 -31.72
CA SER A 315 6.02 7.68 -32.27
C SER A 315 4.93 7.83 -31.20
N LEU A 316 4.78 6.82 -30.32
CA LEU A 316 3.74 6.80 -29.28
C LEU A 316 4.04 7.75 -28.12
N LEU A 317 5.34 7.97 -27.80
CA LEU A 317 5.76 8.78 -26.65
C LEU A 317 5.87 10.27 -26.96
N LYS A 318 5.99 10.65 -28.23
CA LYS A 318 6.10 12.05 -28.65
C LYS A 318 4.93 12.89 -28.17
N GLY A 319 5.22 13.92 -27.38
CA GLY A 319 4.21 14.79 -26.78
C GLY A 319 3.36 14.15 -25.66
N GLN A 320 3.71 12.93 -25.22
CA GLN A 320 3.07 12.27 -24.10
C GLN A 320 3.92 12.38 -22.81
N ASP A 321 5.23 12.12 -22.95
CA ASP A 321 6.20 12.16 -21.85
C ASP A 321 7.60 12.40 -22.43
N ASP A 322 8.19 13.54 -22.12
CA ASP A 322 9.47 13.98 -22.69
C ASP A 322 10.65 13.10 -22.25
N VAL A 323 10.64 12.59 -21.02
CA VAL A 323 11.73 11.73 -20.51
C VAL A 323 11.67 10.36 -21.18
N ALA A 324 10.50 9.77 -21.27
CA ALA A 324 10.30 8.49 -21.95
C ALA A 324 10.58 8.62 -23.45
N TYR A 325 10.20 9.74 -24.07
CA TYR A 325 10.48 10.03 -25.46
C TYR A 325 11.98 10.16 -25.73
N ALA A 326 12.70 10.94 -24.91
CA ALA A 326 14.15 11.05 -25.00
C ALA A 326 14.84 9.68 -24.83
N THR A 327 14.31 8.84 -23.95
CA THR A 327 14.82 7.48 -23.75
C THR A 327 14.66 6.62 -25.01
N ALA A 328 13.49 6.69 -25.65
CA ALA A 328 13.26 5.95 -26.90
C ALA A 328 14.16 6.45 -28.04
N LEU A 329 14.33 7.77 -28.19
CA LEU A 329 15.20 8.37 -29.20
C LEU A 329 16.68 7.99 -28.96
N TYR A 330 17.15 8.07 -27.72
CA TYR A 330 18.52 7.67 -27.39
C TYR A 330 18.78 6.20 -27.73
N ARG A 331 17.87 5.30 -27.31
CA ARG A 331 17.96 3.86 -27.62
C ARG A 331 17.94 3.62 -29.13
N LEU A 332 17.09 4.33 -29.88
CA LEU A 332 17.00 4.23 -31.33
C LEU A 332 18.29 4.74 -32.01
N GLY A 333 18.83 5.87 -31.55
CA GLY A 333 20.11 6.40 -32.03
C GLY A 333 21.27 5.45 -31.78
N TYR A 334 21.28 4.83 -30.58
CA TYR A 334 22.28 3.82 -30.23
C TYR A 334 22.16 2.56 -31.12
N ALA A 335 20.93 2.09 -31.37
CA ALA A 335 20.69 0.95 -32.25
C ALA A 335 21.14 1.22 -33.70
N TYR A 336 20.86 2.41 -34.23
CA TYR A 336 21.35 2.82 -35.56
C TYR A 336 22.88 2.91 -35.59
N ALA A 337 23.49 3.49 -34.57
CA ALA A 337 24.97 3.59 -34.47
C ALA A 337 25.62 2.21 -34.46
N LYS A 338 25.06 1.25 -33.71
CA LYS A 338 25.54 -0.15 -33.63
C LYS A 338 25.47 -0.86 -34.99
N LEU A 339 24.53 -0.47 -35.85
CA LEU A 339 24.37 -1.00 -37.21
C LEU A 339 25.10 -0.16 -38.27
N ASN A 340 25.99 0.78 -37.88
CA ASN A 340 26.69 1.71 -38.77
C ASN A 340 25.78 2.62 -39.62
N ARG A 341 24.54 2.81 -39.22
CA ARG A 341 23.53 3.68 -39.87
C ARG A 341 23.67 5.10 -39.33
N SER A 342 24.80 5.73 -39.59
CA SER A 342 25.23 7.00 -38.99
C SER A 342 24.33 8.18 -39.35
N ALA A 343 23.68 8.19 -40.51
CA ALA A 343 22.74 9.28 -40.90
C ALA A 343 21.51 9.27 -40.02
N GLU A 344 20.84 8.11 -39.93
CA GLU A 344 19.63 7.95 -39.12
C GLU A 344 19.92 8.10 -37.61
N ALA A 345 21.11 7.63 -37.15
CA ALA A 345 21.51 7.85 -35.77
C ALA A 345 21.61 9.35 -35.43
N ARG A 346 22.18 10.16 -36.31
CA ARG A 346 22.27 11.62 -36.10
C ARG A 346 20.92 12.29 -36.08
N ASP A 347 20.03 11.91 -37.00
CA ASP A 347 18.70 12.54 -37.11
C ASP A 347 17.93 12.38 -35.77
N VAL A 348 17.85 11.18 -35.22
CA VAL A 348 17.12 10.94 -33.96
C VAL A 348 17.87 11.49 -32.75
N LEU A 349 19.21 11.47 -32.71
CA LEU A 349 19.99 12.04 -31.61
C LEU A 349 19.92 13.56 -31.59
N ASN A 350 19.87 14.23 -32.74
CA ASN A 350 19.64 15.68 -32.82
C ASN A 350 18.30 16.09 -32.22
N GLU A 351 17.29 15.23 -32.26
CA GLU A 351 16.02 15.46 -31.58
C GLU A 351 16.19 15.21 -30.07
N ALA A 352 16.83 14.10 -29.68
CA ALA A 352 17.03 13.76 -28.27
C ALA A 352 17.81 14.81 -27.47
N VAL A 353 18.82 15.46 -28.08
CA VAL A 353 19.63 16.49 -27.37
C VAL A 353 18.88 17.79 -27.09
N LYS A 354 17.71 18.00 -27.70
CA LYS A 354 16.83 19.17 -27.46
C LYS A 354 15.93 19.01 -26.26
N ILE A 355 15.81 17.78 -25.75
CA ILE A 355 14.94 17.45 -24.63
C ILE A 355 15.76 17.52 -23.36
N ASP A 356 15.35 18.39 -22.42
CA ASP A 356 16.00 18.50 -21.12
C ASP A 356 15.73 17.24 -20.29
N GLY A 357 16.78 16.70 -19.67
CA GLY A 357 16.64 15.52 -18.85
C GLY A 357 17.91 14.64 -18.78
N PRO A 358 17.81 13.48 -18.12
CA PRO A 358 18.96 12.62 -17.85
C PRO A 358 19.71 12.13 -19.11
N LEU A 359 19.02 12.04 -20.24
CA LEU A 359 19.60 11.53 -21.49
C LEU A 359 20.08 12.61 -22.44
N GLN A 360 19.96 13.91 -22.12
CA GLN A 360 20.43 14.98 -22.94
C GLN A 360 21.95 14.89 -23.16
N GLN A 361 22.72 14.78 -22.08
CA GLN A 361 24.19 14.69 -22.17
C GLN A 361 24.65 13.36 -22.79
N PRO A 362 24.16 12.18 -22.42
CA PRO A 362 24.46 10.94 -23.14
C PRO A 362 24.15 10.99 -24.64
N SER A 363 23.07 11.66 -25.05
CA SER A 363 22.71 11.84 -26.46
C SER A 363 23.72 12.71 -27.20
N ARG A 364 24.20 13.81 -26.59
CA ARG A 364 25.28 14.66 -27.16
C ARG A 364 26.59 13.88 -27.35
N GLU A 365 26.96 13.08 -26.38
CA GLU A 365 28.18 12.27 -26.44
C GLU A 365 28.12 11.22 -27.56
N LEU A 366 26.97 10.53 -27.66
CA LEU A 366 26.76 9.55 -28.72
C LEU A 366 26.72 10.21 -30.11
N LEU A 367 26.06 11.37 -30.24
CA LEU A 367 26.04 12.16 -31.47
C LEU A 367 27.43 12.57 -31.92
N GLY A 368 28.29 13.00 -30.99
CA GLY A 368 29.69 13.33 -31.26
C GLY A 368 30.46 12.14 -31.80
N LYS A 369 30.32 10.96 -31.18
CA LYS A 369 31.00 9.71 -31.63
C LYS A 369 30.53 9.32 -33.04
N VAL A 370 29.22 9.34 -33.32
CA VAL A 370 28.68 9.01 -34.65
C VAL A 370 29.15 10.00 -35.74
N SER A 371 29.32 11.28 -35.37
CA SER A 371 29.80 12.31 -36.31
C SER A 371 31.30 12.18 -36.63
N ALA A 372 32.14 11.82 -35.61
CA ALA A 372 33.56 11.64 -35.77
C ALA A 372 33.93 10.42 -36.63
N THR A 373 33.17 9.35 -36.59
CA THR A 373 33.39 8.13 -37.39
C THR A 373 33.32 8.42 -38.90
N ARG A 374 32.45 9.36 -39.31
CA ARG A 374 32.35 9.77 -40.72
C ARG A 374 33.55 10.62 -41.22
N ALA A 375 34.13 11.41 -40.32
CA ALA A 375 35.31 12.24 -40.69
C ALA A 375 36.56 11.40 -40.97
N LYS A 376 36.67 10.21 -40.39
CA LYS A 376 37.78 9.26 -40.64
C LYS A 376 37.54 8.35 -41.85
N ALA A 377 36.30 8.27 -42.34
CA ALA A 377 35.94 7.44 -43.49
C ALA A 377 35.88 8.20 -44.82
N LYS A 378 36.18 9.52 -44.81
CA LYS A 378 36.46 10.36 -45.98
C LYS A 378 37.95 10.64 -46.07
#